data_896ac1de6e0a898b73e10375a277945a
#
_entry.id   896ac1de6e0a898b73e10375a277945a
#
_cell.length_a   1.000
_cell.length_b   1.000
_cell.length_c   1.000
_cell.angle_alpha   90.00
_cell.angle_beta   90.00
_cell.angle_gamma   90.00
#
_symmetry.space_group_name_H-M   'P 1'
#
loop_
_entity.id
_entity.type
_entity.pdbx_description
1 polymer ?
#
loop_
_entity_poly.entity_id
_entity_poly.type
_entity_poly.pdbx_seq_one_letter_code
_entity_poly.pdbx_strand_id
1 'polypeptide(L)'
;MHETLLPPEFRGGRLRRLHQRDLGAFQAYRSLPELGRYQGWSPMSDAEALQFLDEVHRAPLFAPGHWVQLGIAEPASDALVGDIGLYLSEDGTSGEVGFTLHPASQGRGVATLAVREALQVFFSATSATSVLGITDERNLPSVRLLERVGFEFIESRQVVFRGEPCTERVYALPRNDG
;
A
#
# COMPACT_ATOMS: atom_id res chain seq x y z
N MET A 1 14.91 2.83 16.13
CA MET A 1 15.49 1.66 15.45
C MET A 1 14.72 1.21 14.21
N HIS A 2 13.41 1.37 14.15
CA HIS A 2 12.62 0.91 12.99
C HIS A 2 12.70 1.82 11.75
N GLU A 3 13.09 3.09 11.91
CA GLU A 3 13.29 3.99 10.75
C GLU A 3 14.44 3.58 9.84
N THR A 4 15.42 2.84 10.38
CA THR A 4 16.52 2.29 9.59
C THR A 4 16.11 1.15 8.64
N LEU A 5 14.90 0.60 8.79
CA LEU A 5 14.35 -0.40 7.88
C LEU A 5 13.78 0.20 6.59
N LEU A 6 13.45 1.49 6.60
CA LEU A 6 12.91 2.15 5.42
C LEU A 6 14.05 2.61 4.51
N PRO A 7 13.97 2.33 3.19
CA PRO A 7 14.96 2.83 2.26
C PRO A 7 14.88 4.36 2.20
N PRO A 8 16.00 5.07 2.05
CA PRO A 8 15.97 6.52 1.97
C PRO A 8 15.26 7.01 0.71
N GLU A 9 15.56 6.42 -0.43
CA GLU A 9 15.01 6.85 -1.71
C GLU A 9 15.08 5.75 -2.78
N PHE A 10 14.17 5.85 -3.75
CA PHE A 10 14.19 5.10 -5.00
C PHE A 10 13.92 6.06 -6.16
N ARG A 11 14.05 5.60 -7.39
CA ARG A 11 13.85 6.46 -8.58
C ARG A 11 12.43 7.03 -8.60
N GLY A 12 12.31 8.34 -8.38
CA GLY A 12 11.05 9.08 -8.44
C GLY A 12 10.28 9.16 -7.13
N GLY A 13 10.85 8.64 -6.01
CA GLY A 13 10.17 8.70 -4.73
C GLY A 13 11.02 8.24 -3.56
N ARG A 14 10.42 8.29 -2.39
CA ARG A 14 10.95 7.68 -1.18
C ARG A 14 9.82 7.16 -0.31
N LEU A 15 10.10 6.11 0.46
CA LEU A 15 9.17 5.59 1.47
C LEU A 15 9.50 6.22 2.82
N ARG A 16 8.48 6.61 3.54
CA ARG A 16 8.59 7.14 4.89
C ARG A 16 7.31 6.90 5.68
N ARG A 17 7.36 7.18 6.97
CA ARG A 17 6.15 7.24 7.77
C ARG A 17 5.26 8.38 7.33
N LEU A 18 3.95 8.21 7.52
CA LEU A 18 2.97 9.27 7.41
C LEU A 18 3.03 10.15 8.67
N HIS A 19 2.73 11.44 8.53
CA HIS A 19 2.71 12.42 9.61
C HIS A 19 1.42 13.24 9.57
N GLN A 20 1.05 13.84 10.69
CA GLN A 20 -0.10 14.76 10.73
C GLN A 20 0.06 15.95 9.77
N ARG A 21 1.28 16.39 9.54
CA ARG A 21 1.59 17.44 8.52
C ARG A 21 1.20 17.07 7.09
N ASP A 22 0.98 15.78 6.83
CA ASP A 22 0.57 15.28 5.52
C ASP A 22 -0.93 15.43 5.25
N LEU A 23 -1.72 15.95 6.21
CA LEU A 23 -3.17 16.02 6.12
C LEU A 23 -3.66 16.57 4.78
N GLY A 24 -3.14 17.72 4.36
CA GLY A 24 -3.56 18.37 3.11
C GLY A 24 -3.30 17.49 1.89
N ALA A 25 -2.09 16.95 1.76
CA ALA A 25 -1.72 16.06 0.66
C ALA A 25 -2.46 14.72 0.71
N PHE A 26 -2.64 14.16 1.91
CA PHE A 26 -3.39 12.92 2.12
C PHE A 26 -4.86 13.08 1.70
N GLN A 27 -5.53 14.12 2.16
CA GLN A 27 -6.93 14.41 1.81
C GLN A 27 -7.10 14.77 0.33
N ALA A 28 -6.08 15.32 -0.33
CA ALA A 28 -6.14 15.65 -1.74
C ALA A 28 -6.43 14.44 -2.63
N TYR A 29 -5.97 13.24 -2.26
CA TYR A 29 -6.30 12.03 -3.00
C TYR A 29 -7.27 11.09 -2.26
N ARG A 30 -7.23 11.03 -0.93
CA ARG A 30 -8.12 10.17 -0.13
C ARG A 30 -9.58 10.66 -0.09
N SER A 31 -9.84 11.91 -0.49
CA SER A 31 -11.20 12.44 -0.65
C SER A 31 -11.80 12.17 -2.03
N LEU A 32 -11.04 11.61 -2.97
CA LEU A 32 -11.50 11.28 -4.31
C LEU A 32 -12.22 9.92 -4.31
N PRO A 33 -13.57 9.88 -4.52
CA PRO A 33 -14.32 8.61 -4.45
C PRO A 33 -13.84 7.57 -5.47
N GLU A 34 -13.40 8.00 -6.64
CA GLU A 34 -12.91 7.13 -7.69
C GLU A 34 -11.66 6.35 -7.30
N LEU A 35 -10.79 6.91 -6.46
CA LEU A 35 -9.61 6.19 -5.95
C LEU A 35 -9.97 5.16 -4.89
N GLY A 36 -10.98 5.45 -4.08
CA GLY A 36 -11.47 4.54 -3.04
C GLY A 36 -12.44 3.47 -3.54
N ARG A 37 -12.88 3.56 -4.79
CA ARG A 37 -13.96 2.71 -5.34
C ARG A 37 -13.73 1.21 -5.11
N TYR A 38 -12.50 0.74 -5.29
CA TYR A 38 -12.10 -0.66 -5.13
C TYR A 38 -11.23 -0.90 -3.89
N GLN A 39 -11.08 0.10 -3.02
CA GLN A 39 -10.24 0.05 -1.83
C GLN A 39 -11.08 -0.19 -0.57
N GLY A 40 -10.44 -0.70 0.47
CA GLY A 40 -11.08 -0.89 1.77
C GLY A 40 -11.30 0.40 2.57
N TRP A 41 -10.82 1.54 2.10
CA TRP A 41 -10.98 2.82 2.76
C TRP A 41 -12.10 3.67 2.12
N SER A 42 -12.62 4.60 2.89
CA SER A 42 -13.59 5.62 2.44
C SER A 42 -13.07 7.01 2.80
N PRO A 43 -13.53 8.07 2.12
CA PRO A 43 -13.20 9.44 2.50
C PRO A 43 -13.49 9.72 3.97
N MET A 44 -12.58 10.43 4.63
CA MET A 44 -12.63 10.78 6.05
C MET A 44 -12.76 12.29 6.22
N SER A 45 -13.36 12.72 7.34
CA SER A 45 -13.23 14.12 7.78
C SER A 45 -11.76 14.44 8.13
N ASP A 46 -11.43 15.72 8.19
CA ASP A 46 -10.07 16.12 8.59
C ASP A 46 -9.70 15.64 9.98
N ALA A 47 -10.65 15.63 10.92
CA ALA A 47 -10.43 15.13 12.27
C ALA A 47 -10.13 13.63 12.28
N GLU A 48 -10.89 12.84 11.54
CA GLU A 48 -10.66 11.40 11.37
C GLU A 48 -9.31 11.11 10.67
N ALA A 49 -8.99 11.88 9.64
CA ALA A 49 -7.73 11.75 8.91
C ALA A 49 -6.53 12.10 9.80
N LEU A 50 -6.61 13.15 10.61
CA LEU A 50 -5.55 13.49 11.58
C LEU A 50 -5.32 12.38 12.60
N GLN A 51 -6.39 11.80 13.13
CA GLN A 51 -6.29 10.67 14.04
C GLN A 51 -5.65 9.45 13.36
N PHE A 52 -6.10 9.13 12.15
CA PHE A 52 -5.53 8.03 11.36
C PHE A 52 -4.03 8.24 11.11
N LEU A 53 -3.62 9.43 10.68
CA LEU A 53 -2.21 9.76 10.42
C LEU A 53 -1.35 9.63 11.68
N ASP A 54 -1.88 10.04 12.84
CA ASP A 54 -1.17 9.90 14.12
C ASP A 54 -1.02 8.41 14.52
N GLU A 55 -2.08 7.64 14.37
CA GLU A 55 -2.07 6.20 14.68
C GLU A 55 -1.07 5.44 13.81
N VAL A 56 -1.08 5.64 12.48
CA VAL A 56 -0.16 4.95 11.56
C VAL A 56 1.29 5.44 11.71
N HIS A 57 1.48 6.70 12.13
CA HIS A 57 2.81 7.23 12.44
C HIS A 57 3.47 6.47 13.60
N ARG A 58 2.68 6.13 14.62
CA ARG A 58 3.16 5.47 15.85
C ARG A 58 3.13 3.96 15.78
N ALA A 59 2.40 3.39 14.83
CA ALA A 59 2.25 1.95 14.72
C ALA A 59 3.61 1.26 14.54
N PRO A 60 3.85 0.12 15.22
CA PRO A 60 5.06 -0.65 14.98
C PRO A 60 5.07 -1.18 13.55
N LEU A 61 6.25 -1.21 12.92
CA LEU A 61 6.39 -1.79 11.60
C LEU A 61 6.26 -3.31 11.69
N PHE A 62 5.34 -3.85 10.88
CA PHE A 62 5.18 -5.29 10.66
C PHE A 62 4.89 -6.11 11.93
N ALA A 63 4.01 -5.60 12.79
CA ALA A 63 3.46 -6.39 13.88
C ALA A 63 2.48 -7.45 13.33
N PRO A 64 2.59 -8.73 13.74
CA PRO A 64 1.66 -9.77 13.30
C PRO A 64 0.19 -9.40 13.60
N GLY A 65 -0.70 -9.65 12.63
CA GLY A 65 -2.12 -9.33 12.73
C GLY A 65 -2.47 -7.86 12.47
N HIS A 66 -1.52 -7.02 12.04
CA HIS A 66 -1.73 -5.60 11.86
C HIS A 66 -1.29 -5.08 10.49
N TRP A 67 -2.00 -4.06 10.03
CA TRP A 67 -1.60 -3.25 8.90
C TRP A 67 -0.60 -2.17 9.34
N VAL A 68 0.36 -1.90 8.47
CA VAL A 68 1.20 -0.70 8.52
C VAL A 68 0.94 0.12 7.26
N GLN A 69 0.95 1.44 7.42
CA GLN A 69 0.76 2.36 6.29
C GLN A 69 2.02 3.22 6.13
N LEU A 70 2.62 3.15 4.94
CA LEU A 70 3.81 3.93 4.59
C LEU A 70 3.44 4.99 3.56
N GLY A 71 4.01 6.17 3.69
CA GLY A 71 3.88 7.24 2.70
C GLY A 71 4.84 7.05 1.54
N ILE A 72 4.37 7.40 0.35
CA ILE A 72 5.19 7.61 -0.84
C ILE A 72 5.35 9.12 -0.99
N ALA A 73 6.58 9.62 -0.97
CA ALA A 73 6.86 11.04 -1.04
C ALA A 73 7.81 11.37 -2.20
N GLU A 74 7.71 12.60 -2.70
CA GLU A 74 8.68 13.12 -3.68
C GLU A 74 10.04 13.32 -3.02
N PRO A 75 11.16 12.93 -3.66
CA PRO A 75 12.47 13.03 -3.05
C PRO A 75 12.88 14.47 -2.70
N ALA A 76 12.61 15.42 -3.60
CA ALA A 76 13.08 16.80 -3.46
C ALA A 76 12.29 17.60 -2.43
N SER A 77 10.96 17.48 -2.42
CA SER A 77 10.04 18.28 -1.58
C SER A 77 9.57 17.59 -0.33
N ASP A 78 9.69 16.26 -0.26
CA ASP A 78 9.07 15.39 0.74
C ASP A 78 7.53 15.43 0.74
N ALA A 79 6.94 15.95 -0.33
CA ALA A 79 5.50 16.01 -0.48
C ALA A 79 4.91 14.60 -0.64
N LEU A 80 3.88 14.30 0.14
CA LEU A 80 3.17 13.03 0.04
C LEU A 80 2.42 12.94 -1.29
N VAL A 81 2.61 11.84 -2.02
CA VAL A 81 1.93 11.57 -3.30
C VAL A 81 1.11 10.29 -3.30
N GLY A 82 1.23 9.49 -2.26
CA GLY A 82 0.48 8.24 -2.12
C GLY A 82 0.84 7.49 -0.85
N ASP A 83 0.28 6.31 -0.70
CA ASP A 83 0.58 5.43 0.42
C ASP A 83 0.49 3.96 0.05
N ILE A 84 1.17 3.13 0.83
CA ILE A 84 1.20 1.67 0.70
C ILE A 84 0.81 1.07 2.05
N GLY A 85 -0.18 0.19 2.03
CA GLY A 85 -0.53 -0.65 3.16
C GLY A 85 0.14 -2.01 3.05
N LEU A 86 0.71 -2.50 4.14
CA LEU A 86 1.27 -3.85 4.26
C LEU A 86 0.71 -4.51 5.52
N TYR A 87 0.12 -5.67 5.34
CA TYR A 87 -0.39 -6.50 6.42
C TYR A 87 0.53 -7.69 6.63
N LEU A 88 0.79 -8.02 7.88
CA LEU A 88 1.44 -9.27 8.27
C LEU A 88 0.40 -10.16 8.93
N SER A 89 0.25 -11.40 8.47
CA SER A 89 -0.68 -12.37 9.06
C SER A 89 -0.38 -12.61 10.55
N GLU A 90 -1.38 -13.06 11.30
CA GLU A 90 -1.25 -13.31 12.74
C GLU A 90 -0.15 -14.33 13.05
N ASP A 91 0.03 -15.32 12.19
CA ASP A 91 1.09 -16.33 12.31
C ASP A 91 2.45 -15.88 11.74
N GLY A 92 2.51 -14.68 11.13
CA GLY A 92 3.73 -14.12 10.55
C GLY A 92 4.20 -14.78 9.26
N THR A 93 3.40 -15.66 8.65
CA THR A 93 3.83 -16.46 7.49
C THR A 93 3.53 -15.83 6.14
N SER A 94 2.59 -14.91 6.07
CA SER A 94 2.17 -14.25 4.83
C SER A 94 1.85 -12.79 5.04
N GLY A 95 1.80 -12.05 3.94
CA GLY A 95 1.40 -10.65 3.94
C GLY A 95 0.35 -10.33 2.90
N GLU A 96 -0.11 -9.10 2.93
CA GLU A 96 -0.98 -8.52 1.90
C GLU A 96 -0.55 -7.08 1.64
N VAL A 97 -0.63 -6.64 0.40
CA VAL A 97 -0.27 -5.27 -0.01
C VAL A 97 -1.46 -4.55 -0.63
N GLY A 98 -1.63 -3.29 -0.24
CA GLY A 98 -2.52 -2.33 -0.90
C GLY A 98 -1.78 -1.04 -1.20
N PHE A 99 -2.22 -0.28 -2.18
CA PHE A 99 -1.55 0.96 -2.57
C PHE A 99 -2.52 1.95 -3.19
N THR A 100 -2.24 3.23 -2.98
CA THR A 100 -2.98 4.35 -3.57
C THR A 100 -1.97 5.42 -3.96
N LEU A 101 -2.13 5.99 -5.15
CA LEU A 101 -1.28 7.08 -5.65
C LEU A 101 -2.16 8.23 -6.13
N HIS A 102 -1.78 9.46 -5.77
CA HIS A 102 -2.44 10.66 -6.28
C HIS A 102 -2.47 10.65 -7.82
N PRO A 103 -3.62 10.97 -8.46
CA PRO A 103 -3.74 10.90 -9.92
C PRO A 103 -2.65 11.66 -10.69
N ALA A 104 -2.24 12.83 -10.19
CA ALA A 104 -1.18 13.62 -10.81
C ALA A 104 0.19 12.94 -10.81
N SER A 105 0.42 11.95 -9.95
CA SER A 105 1.67 11.20 -9.84
C SER A 105 1.64 9.85 -10.54
N GLN A 106 0.51 9.46 -11.10
CA GLN A 106 0.35 8.22 -11.84
C GLN A 106 0.99 8.28 -13.24
N GLY A 107 1.25 7.11 -13.82
CA GLY A 107 1.76 6.99 -15.19
C GLY A 107 3.27 7.18 -15.35
N ARG A 108 4.03 7.31 -14.24
CA ARG A 108 5.50 7.49 -14.25
C ARG A 108 6.25 6.31 -13.63
N GLY A 109 5.57 5.23 -13.29
CA GLY A 109 6.17 4.05 -12.68
C GLY A 109 6.50 4.20 -11.18
N VAL A 110 6.14 5.29 -10.55
CA VAL A 110 6.44 5.57 -9.13
C VAL A 110 5.81 4.52 -8.22
N ALA A 111 4.53 4.20 -8.42
CA ALA A 111 3.84 3.20 -7.59
C ALA A 111 4.48 1.82 -7.72
N THR A 112 4.86 1.40 -8.92
CA THR A 112 5.54 0.11 -9.15
C THR A 112 6.85 0.02 -8.38
N LEU A 113 7.68 1.06 -8.45
CA LEU A 113 8.96 1.10 -7.73
C LEU A 113 8.74 1.18 -6.22
N ALA A 114 7.79 1.99 -5.78
CA ALA A 114 7.45 2.10 -4.35
C ALA A 114 6.99 0.76 -3.76
N VAL A 115 6.14 0.03 -4.47
CA VAL A 115 5.68 -1.29 -4.03
C VAL A 115 6.84 -2.28 -3.98
N ARG A 116 7.73 -2.30 -4.97
CA ARG A 116 8.93 -3.15 -4.95
C ARG A 116 9.80 -2.88 -3.72
N GLU A 117 10.09 -1.61 -3.44
CA GLU A 117 10.89 -1.22 -2.28
C GLU A 117 10.20 -1.59 -0.96
N ALA A 118 8.89 -1.34 -0.86
CA ALA A 118 8.12 -1.72 0.33
C ALA A 118 8.14 -3.23 0.59
N LEU A 119 8.04 -4.03 -0.48
CA LEU A 119 8.12 -5.49 -0.38
C LEU A 119 9.51 -5.96 0.02
N GLN A 120 10.59 -5.34 -0.46
CA GLN A 120 11.94 -5.65 -0.01
C GLN A 120 12.11 -5.40 1.49
N VAL A 121 11.64 -4.24 1.97
CA VAL A 121 11.65 -3.92 3.40
C VAL A 121 10.83 -4.95 4.19
N PHE A 122 9.63 -5.26 3.72
CA PHE A 122 8.74 -6.24 4.36
C PHE A 122 9.39 -7.61 4.49
N PHE A 123 9.92 -8.15 3.40
CA PHE A 123 10.57 -9.45 3.42
C PHE A 123 11.86 -9.47 4.23
N SER A 124 12.62 -8.37 4.27
CA SER A 124 13.82 -8.30 5.11
C SER A 124 13.50 -8.22 6.61
N ALA A 125 12.37 -7.67 6.97
CA ALA A 125 11.97 -7.44 8.37
C ALA A 125 11.06 -8.55 8.94
N THR A 126 10.57 -9.47 8.12
CA THR A 126 9.62 -10.51 8.53
C THR A 126 10.08 -11.90 8.09
N SER A 127 9.42 -12.93 8.60
CA SER A 127 9.60 -14.32 8.15
C SER A 127 8.54 -14.75 7.14
N ALA A 128 7.73 -13.82 6.62
CA ALA A 128 6.70 -14.13 5.63
C ALA A 128 7.30 -14.76 4.38
N THR A 129 6.65 -15.80 3.86
CA THR A 129 7.10 -16.53 2.67
C THR A 129 6.45 -16.04 1.40
N SER A 130 5.38 -15.26 1.51
CA SER A 130 4.66 -14.67 0.37
C SER A 130 3.88 -13.44 0.77
N VAL A 131 3.55 -12.63 -0.22
CA VAL A 131 2.62 -11.49 -0.08
C VAL A 131 1.51 -11.65 -1.11
N LEU A 132 0.27 -11.44 -0.69
CA LEU A 132 -0.90 -11.40 -1.56
C LEU A 132 -1.17 -9.97 -2.05
N GLY A 133 -1.60 -9.86 -3.29
CA GLY A 133 -2.23 -8.66 -3.84
C GLY A 133 -3.64 -9.03 -4.28
N ILE A 134 -4.65 -8.40 -3.68
CA ILE A 134 -6.06 -8.68 -3.97
C ILE A 134 -6.69 -7.43 -4.55
N THR A 135 -7.34 -7.55 -5.69
CA THR A 135 -7.95 -6.40 -6.36
C THR A 135 -9.21 -6.82 -7.11
N ASP A 136 -10.16 -5.90 -7.22
CA ASP A 136 -11.32 -6.08 -8.12
C ASP A 136 -10.83 -6.24 -9.56
N GLU A 137 -11.39 -7.18 -10.30
CA GLU A 137 -10.98 -7.44 -11.70
C GLU A 137 -11.13 -6.22 -12.62
N ARG A 138 -12.01 -5.27 -12.26
CA ARG A 138 -12.23 -4.03 -13.00
C ARG A 138 -11.16 -2.98 -12.73
N ASN A 139 -10.40 -3.13 -11.66
CA ASN A 139 -9.31 -2.21 -11.31
C ASN A 139 -8.05 -2.56 -12.13
N LEU A 140 -8.10 -2.28 -13.42
CA LEU A 140 -7.02 -2.62 -14.34
C LEU A 140 -5.67 -1.99 -13.99
N PRO A 141 -5.57 -0.74 -13.50
CA PRO A 141 -4.29 -0.18 -13.06
C PRO A 141 -3.64 -1.00 -11.94
N SER A 142 -4.41 -1.48 -10.96
CA SER A 142 -3.93 -2.36 -9.89
C SER A 142 -3.46 -3.71 -10.42
N VAL A 143 -4.26 -4.33 -11.28
CA VAL A 143 -3.89 -5.61 -11.94
C VAL A 143 -2.54 -5.47 -12.64
N ARG A 144 -2.39 -4.45 -13.47
CA ARG A 144 -1.15 -4.19 -14.22
C ARG A 144 0.05 -3.93 -13.31
N LEU A 145 -0.16 -3.20 -12.21
CA LEU A 145 0.91 -2.93 -11.25
C LEU A 145 1.38 -4.22 -10.58
N LEU A 146 0.47 -5.04 -10.09
CA LEU A 146 0.80 -6.32 -9.48
C LEU A 146 1.59 -7.21 -10.44
N GLU A 147 1.16 -7.32 -11.69
CA GLU A 147 1.86 -8.09 -12.72
C GLU A 147 3.26 -7.54 -13.02
N ARG A 148 3.43 -6.21 -13.11
CA ARG A 148 4.75 -5.58 -13.31
C ARG A 148 5.70 -5.81 -12.17
N VAL A 149 5.20 -5.84 -10.93
CA VAL A 149 6.02 -6.14 -9.75
C VAL A 149 6.49 -7.59 -9.74
N GLY A 150 5.74 -8.48 -10.39
CA GLY A 150 6.06 -9.90 -10.49
C GLY A 150 5.10 -10.82 -9.74
N PHE A 151 3.96 -10.29 -9.28
CA PHE A 151 2.90 -11.11 -8.71
C PHE A 151 2.32 -12.03 -9.77
N GLU A 152 2.04 -13.26 -9.37
CA GLU A 152 1.42 -14.28 -10.21
C GLU A 152 -0.04 -14.47 -9.83
N PHE A 153 -0.91 -14.60 -10.84
CA PHE A 153 -2.34 -14.86 -10.63
C PHE A 153 -2.57 -16.23 -9.99
N ILE A 154 -3.37 -16.26 -8.94
CA ILE A 154 -3.71 -17.48 -8.21
C ILE A 154 -5.14 -17.92 -8.48
N GLU A 155 -6.11 -17.05 -8.25
CA GLU A 155 -7.53 -17.37 -8.38
C GLU A 155 -8.41 -16.13 -8.52
N SER A 156 -9.63 -16.35 -9.00
CA SER A 156 -10.72 -15.38 -8.91
C SER A 156 -11.70 -15.81 -7.82
N ARG A 157 -12.23 -14.84 -7.09
CA ARG A 157 -13.24 -15.06 -6.04
C ARG A 157 -14.47 -14.21 -6.29
N GLN A 158 -15.63 -14.80 -6.10
CA GLN A 158 -16.89 -14.06 -6.05
C GLN A 158 -17.09 -13.57 -4.62
N VAL A 159 -17.18 -12.25 -4.44
CA VAL A 159 -17.33 -11.62 -3.12
C VAL A 159 -18.41 -10.54 -3.17
N VAL A 160 -18.85 -10.11 -2.01
CA VAL A 160 -19.69 -8.90 -1.87
C VAL A 160 -18.82 -7.79 -1.29
N PHE A 161 -18.69 -6.71 -2.01
CA PHE A 161 -17.94 -5.53 -1.60
C PHE A 161 -18.84 -4.30 -1.64
N ARG A 162 -18.96 -3.60 -0.50
CA ARG A 162 -19.86 -2.44 -0.34
C ARG A 162 -21.30 -2.73 -0.75
N GLY A 163 -21.79 -3.94 -0.42
CA GLY A 163 -23.15 -4.37 -0.71
C GLY A 163 -23.39 -4.84 -2.14
N GLU A 164 -22.38 -4.87 -3.01
CA GLU A 164 -22.48 -5.30 -4.40
C GLU A 164 -21.66 -6.54 -4.69
N PRO A 165 -22.18 -7.51 -5.48
CA PRO A 165 -21.39 -8.62 -5.96
C PRO A 165 -20.27 -8.15 -6.86
N CYS A 166 -19.06 -8.67 -6.65
CA CYS A 166 -17.93 -8.39 -7.52
C CYS A 166 -17.01 -9.61 -7.62
N THR A 167 -16.09 -9.56 -8.58
CA THR A 167 -15.04 -10.56 -8.74
C THR A 167 -13.71 -9.98 -8.31
N GLU A 168 -13.10 -10.56 -7.31
CA GLU A 168 -11.71 -10.27 -6.92
C GLU A 168 -10.75 -11.20 -7.63
N ARG A 169 -9.60 -10.65 -8.02
CA ARG A 169 -8.42 -11.41 -8.43
C ARG A 169 -7.41 -11.45 -7.30
N VAL A 170 -6.93 -12.64 -7.00
CA VAL A 170 -5.87 -12.89 -6.01
C VAL A 170 -4.57 -13.18 -6.73
N TYR A 171 -3.56 -12.41 -6.41
CA TYR A 171 -2.18 -12.56 -6.88
C TYR A 171 -1.28 -12.85 -5.69
N ALA A 172 -0.18 -13.54 -5.93
CA ALA A 172 0.82 -13.80 -4.90
C ALA A 172 2.23 -13.51 -5.41
N LEU A 173 3.06 -12.99 -4.53
CA LEU A 173 4.50 -12.85 -4.75
C LEU A 173 5.23 -13.68 -3.69
N PRO A 174 5.92 -14.77 -4.08
CA PRO A 174 6.72 -15.53 -3.14
C PRO A 174 7.98 -14.77 -2.75
N ARG A 175 8.51 -15.05 -1.55
CA ARG A 175 9.84 -14.58 -1.16
C ARG A 175 10.87 -15.15 -2.13
N ASN A 176 11.71 -14.28 -2.64
CA ASN A 176 12.90 -14.71 -3.38
C ASN A 176 14.05 -14.96 -2.38
N ASP A 177 14.33 -16.21 -2.13
CA ASP A 177 15.51 -16.66 -1.39
C ASP A 177 16.74 -16.74 -2.32
N GLY A 178 16.92 -15.67 -3.11
CA GLY A 178 17.90 -15.59 -4.18
C GLY A 178 19.34 -15.51 -3.78
#